data_ab8623affe5c6ac1c9b71abdd211cdac
#
_entry.id   ab8623affe5c6ac1c9b71abdd211cdac
#
_cell.length_a   1.000
_cell.length_b   1.000
_cell.length_c   1.000
_cell.angle_alpha   90.00
_cell.angle_beta   90.00
_cell.angle_gamma   90.00
#
_symmetry.space_group_name_H-M   'P 1'
#
loop_
_entity.id
_entity.type
_entity.pdbx_description
1 polymer ?
#
loop_
_entity_poly.entity_id
_entity_poly.type
_entity_poly.pdbx_seq_one_letter_code
_entity_poly.pdbx_strand_id
1 'polypeptide(L)'
;MQFDLPRRQRKSFEVITKTALSDKLNKEQAIEVFNKIKKEYENSPNTFGSSSGKKESVLELLIIVGNQIASEYKDCEVAVKQGVPEINKSKS
;
A
#
# COMPACT_ATOMS: atom_id res chain seq x y z
N MET A 1 -14.49 3.44 -3.97
CA MET A 1 -14.19 2.36 -3.01
C MET A 1 -13.68 2.93 -1.71
N GLN A 2 -13.80 2.19 -0.67
CA GLN A 2 -13.20 2.51 0.61
C GLN A 2 -12.27 1.38 0.99
N PHE A 3 -11.12 1.76 1.54
CA PHE A 3 -10.18 0.74 1.98
C PHE A 3 -10.54 0.24 3.36
N ASP A 4 -10.31 -1.03 3.59
CA ASP A 4 -10.59 -1.67 4.87
C ASP A 4 -9.27 -2.16 5.42
N LEU A 5 -8.78 -1.49 6.46
CA LEU A 5 -7.45 -1.76 6.99
C LEU A 5 -7.52 -2.20 8.45
N PRO A 6 -6.58 -3.04 8.88
CA PRO A 6 -6.48 -3.35 10.29
C PRO A 6 -6.18 -2.09 11.08
N ARG A 7 -6.58 -2.12 12.34
CA ARG A 7 -6.47 -0.93 13.17
C ARG A 7 -5.06 -0.35 13.19
N ARG A 8 -4.08 -1.20 13.25
CA ARG A 8 -2.71 -0.70 13.36
C ARG A 8 -2.22 -0.02 12.09
N GLN A 9 -2.90 -0.22 10.99
CA GLN A 9 -2.49 0.40 9.73
C GLN A 9 -3.29 1.65 9.37
N ARG A 10 -4.36 1.91 10.09
CA ARG A 10 -5.22 3.04 9.72
C ARG A 10 -4.51 4.37 9.80
N LYS A 11 -3.79 4.58 10.88
CA LYS A 11 -3.12 5.85 11.05
C LYS A 11 -2.01 6.02 10.01
N SER A 12 -1.26 4.96 9.76
CA SER A 12 -0.21 5.02 8.76
C SER A 12 -0.78 5.36 7.40
N PHE A 13 -1.89 4.74 7.05
CA PHE A 13 -2.52 5.05 5.78
C PHE A 13 -2.84 6.54 5.68
N GLU A 14 -3.47 7.08 6.70
CA GLU A 14 -3.89 8.48 6.63
C GLU A 14 -2.71 9.43 6.62
N VAL A 15 -1.67 9.10 7.35
CA VAL A 15 -0.48 9.94 7.36
C VAL A 15 0.23 9.91 6.02
N ILE A 16 0.39 8.73 5.44
CA ILE A 16 1.14 8.59 4.20
C ILE A 16 0.37 9.17 3.03
N THR A 17 -0.91 8.86 2.95
CA THR A 17 -1.69 9.25 1.77
C THR A 17 -2.40 10.57 1.94
N LYS A 18 -2.49 11.07 3.17
CA LYS A 18 -3.22 12.29 3.50
C LYS A 18 -4.66 12.19 3.06
N THR A 19 -5.20 11.01 3.15
CA THR A 19 -6.56 10.70 2.77
C THR A 19 -7.24 10.00 3.93
N ALA A 20 -8.43 10.44 4.29
CA ALA A 20 -9.15 9.80 5.37
C ALA A 20 -9.64 8.43 4.93
N LEU A 21 -9.54 7.47 5.84
CA LEU A 21 -9.93 6.12 5.50
C LEU A 21 -11.42 6.03 5.19
N SER A 22 -12.22 6.91 5.76
CA SER A 22 -13.65 6.89 5.53
C SER A 22 -14.06 7.49 4.18
N ASP A 23 -13.13 8.14 3.50
CA ASP A 23 -13.47 8.74 2.21
C ASP A 23 -13.72 7.68 1.17
N LYS A 24 -14.69 7.92 0.32
CA LYS A 24 -14.92 7.07 -0.82
C LYS A 24 -14.09 7.57 -1.98
N LEU A 25 -13.38 6.69 -2.61
CA LEU A 25 -12.44 7.04 -3.67
C LEU A 25 -12.88 6.43 -4.98
N ASN A 26 -12.66 7.15 -6.06
CA ASN A 26 -12.87 6.55 -7.37
C ASN A 26 -11.59 5.81 -7.79
N LYS A 27 -11.62 5.23 -8.98
CA LYS A 27 -10.52 4.42 -9.44
C LYS A 27 -9.21 5.20 -9.49
N GLU A 28 -9.25 6.40 -10.02
CA GLU A 28 -8.04 7.21 -10.15
C GLU A 28 -7.50 7.57 -8.79
N GLN A 29 -8.38 7.91 -7.86
CA GLN A 29 -7.93 8.26 -6.53
C GLN A 29 -7.34 7.06 -5.81
N ALA A 30 -7.94 5.90 -6.01
CA ALA A 30 -7.41 4.69 -5.38
C ALA A 30 -6.01 4.38 -5.89
N ILE A 31 -5.80 4.52 -7.18
CA ILE A 31 -4.47 4.28 -7.74
C ILE A 31 -3.48 5.32 -7.25
N GLU A 32 -3.91 6.56 -7.10
CA GLU A 32 -3.05 7.58 -6.58
C GLU A 32 -2.63 7.27 -5.16
N VAL A 33 -3.56 6.80 -4.34
CA VAL A 33 -3.25 6.38 -2.98
C VAL A 33 -2.23 5.25 -3.00
N PHE A 34 -2.44 4.26 -3.85
CA PHE A 34 -1.50 3.16 -3.97
C PHE A 34 -0.10 3.65 -4.32
N ASN A 35 -0.02 4.58 -5.27
CA ASN A 35 1.27 5.11 -5.68
C ASN A 35 1.94 5.89 -4.56
N LYS A 36 1.18 6.60 -3.75
CA LYS A 36 1.76 7.31 -2.63
C LYS A 36 2.37 6.35 -1.62
N ILE A 37 1.70 5.25 -1.35
CA ILE A 37 2.22 4.26 -0.42
C ILE A 37 3.45 3.58 -1.02
N LYS A 38 3.39 3.27 -2.30
CA LYS A 38 4.52 2.66 -2.98
C LYS A 38 5.75 3.56 -2.90
N LYS A 39 5.55 4.84 -3.12
CA LYS A 39 6.66 5.79 -3.06
C LYS A 39 7.21 5.87 -1.65
N GLU A 40 6.34 5.86 -0.66
CA GLU A 40 6.79 5.87 0.72
C GLU A 40 7.63 4.63 1.02
N TYR A 41 7.22 3.48 0.53
CA TYR A 41 7.98 2.26 0.73
C TYR A 41 9.37 2.38 0.09
N GLU A 42 9.42 2.91 -1.12
CA GLU A 42 10.68 3.04 -1.82
C GLU A 42 11.62 4.02 -1.14
N ASN A 43 11.05 5.04 -0.49
CA ASN A 43 11.85 6.04 0.19
C ASN A 43 12.21 5.66 1.60
N SER A 44 11.62 4.61 2.13
CA SER A 44 11.93 4.18 3.50
C SER A 44 13.37 3.70 3.58
N PRO A 45 14.09 4.10 4.61
CA PRO A 45 15.48 3.64 4.72
C PRO A 45 15.53 2.14 4.89
N ASN A 46 16.46 1.55 4.21
CA ASN A 46 16.69 0.13 4.34
C ASN A 46 17.80 -0.08 5.35
N THR A 47 17.49 0.16 6.62
CA THR A 47 18.50 0.09 7.65
C THR A 47 18.47 -1.25 8.32
N PHE A 48 19.66 -1.71 8.71
CA PHE A 48 19.72 -2.90 9.49
C PHE A 48 19.41 -2.55 10.92
N GLY A 49 18.67 -3.39 11.58
CA GLY A 49 18.48 -3.23 12.99
C GLY A 49 17.17 -2.54 13.33
N SER A 50 17.26 -1.53 14.13
CA SER A 50 16.08 -1.06 14.84
C SER A 50 14.99 -0.49 13.98
N SER A 51 15.29 0.00 12.81
CA SER A 51 14.28 0.68 12.03
C SER A 51 13.61 -0.19 10.98
N SER A 52 13.97 -1.44 10.93
CA SER A 52 13.47 -2.27 9.85
C SER A 52 11.97 -2.46 9.89
N GLY A 53 11.38 -2.40 11.07
CA GLY A 53 9.94 -2.63 11.18
C GLY A 53 9.11 -1.61 10.44
N LYS A 54 9.61 -0.38 10.31
CA LYS A 54 8.83 0.62 9.63
C LYS A 54 8.66 0.29 8.15
N LYS A 55 9.72 -0.16 7.51
CA LYS A 55 9.62 -0.51 6.11
C LYS A 55 8.71 -1.69 5.90
N GLU A 56 8.77 -2.67 6.78
CA GLU A 56 7.90 -3.82 6.68
C GLU A 56 6.46 -3.44 6.87
N SER A 57 6.20 -2.50 7.78
CA SER A 57 4.84 -2.04 8.01
C SER A 57 4.29 -1.36 6.77
N VAL A 58 5.10 -0.54 6.11
CA VAL A 58 4.66 0.12 4.89
C VAL A 58 4.42 -0.90 3.78
N LEU A 59 5.26 -1.92 3.71
CA LEU A 59 5.06 -2.96 2.71
C LEU A 59 3.76 -3.69 2.96
N GLU A 60 3.46 -4.01 4.20
CA GLU A 60 2.20 -4.67 4.51
C GLU A 60 1.02 -3.80 4.07
N LEU A 61 1.10 -2.51 4.36
CA LEU A 61 0.05 -1.59 3.96
C LEU A 61 -0.10 -1.57 2.43
N LEU A 62 1.02 -1.55 1.73
CA LEU A 62 1.01 -1.55 0.28
C LEU A 62 0.33 -2.79 -0.27
N ILE A 63 0.62 -3.94 0.30
CA ILE A 63 0.02 -5.20 -0.14
C ILE A 63 -1.49 -5.17 0.11
N ILE A 64 -1.90 -4.73 1.29
CA ILE A 64 -3.32 -4.71 1.62
C ILE A 64 -4.08 -3.77 0.68
N VAL A 65 -3.55 -2.58 0.48
CA VAL A 65 -4.20 -1.61 -0.38
C VAL A 65 -4.23 -2.12 -1.83
N GLY A 66 -3.12 -2.67 -2.28
CA GLY A 66 -3.06 -3.18 -3.64
C GLY A 66 -4.04 -4.30 -3.89
N ASN A 67 -4.17 -5.22 -2.92
CA ASN A 67 -5.11 -6.31 -3.08
C ASN A 67 -6.54 -5.82 -3.17
N GLN A 68 -6.88 -4.79 -2.41
CA GLN A 68 -8.24 -4.28 -2.46
C GLN A 68 -8.51 -3.56 -3.78
N ILE A 69 -7.54 -2.84 -4.30
CA ILE A 69 -7.70 -2.20 -5.59
C ILE A 69 -7.86 -3.26 -6.68
N ALA A 70 -7.04 -4.29 -6.64
CA ALA A 70 -7.12 -5.34 -7.64
C ALA A 70 -8.46 -6.07 -7.58
N SER A 71 -8.98 -6.22 -6.38
CA SER A 71 -10.27 -6.90 -6.22
C SER A 71 -11.41 -6.03 -6.72
N GLU A 72 -11.33 -4.73 -6.46
CA GLU A 72 -12.39 -3.81 -6.86
C GLU A 72 -12.32 -3.48 -8.35
N TYR A 73 -11.11 -3.31 -8.86
CA TYR A 73 -10.91 -2.93 -10.25
C TYR A 73 -10.02 -3.98 -10.93
N LYS A 74 -10.66 -4.95 -11.51
CA LYS A 74 -9.91 -6.09 -12.06
C LYS A 74 -8.98 -5.71 -13.18
N ASP A 75 -9.29 -4.65 -13.89
CA ASP A 75 -8.40 -4.21 -14.96
C ASP A 75 -7.11 -3.62 -14.42
N CYS A 76 -7.05 -3.31 -13.12
CA CYS A 76 -5.84 -2.81 -12.49
C CYS A 76 -5.01 -3.91 -11.84
N GLU A 77 -5.50 -5.14 -11.86
CA GLU A 77 -4.87 -6.19 -11.09
C GLU A 77 -3.41 -6.43 -11.50
N VAL A 78 -3.15 -6.46 -12.79
CA VAL A 78 -1.79 -6.73 -13.26
C VAL A 78 -0.86 -5.60 -12.85
N ALA A 79 -1.29 -4.37 -13.04
CA ALA A 79 -0.44 -3.23 -12.71
C ALA A 79 -0.15 -3.18 -11.21
N VAL A 80 -1.16 -3.47 -10.40
CA VAL A 80 -0.97 -3.46 -8.96
C VAL A 80 0.01 -4.54 -8.54
N LYS A 81 -0.13 -5.74 -9.06
CA LYS A 81 0.76 -6.81 -8.68
C LYS A 81 2.19 -6.55 -9.11
N GLN A 82 2.36 -5.92 -10.26
CA GLN A 82 3.70 -5.57 -10.68
C GLN A 82 4.31 -4.51 -9.80
N GLY A 83 3.48 -3.69 -9.17
CA GLY A 83 3.97 -2.64 -8.30
C GLY A 83 4.26 -3.08 -6.88
N VAL A 84 3.98 -4.32 -6.52
CA VAL A 84 4.21 -4.81 -5.17
C VAL A 84 5.44 -5.70 -5.17
N PRO A 85 6.57 -5.20 -4.68
CA PRO A 85 7.83 -5.93 -4.80
C PRO A 85 7.84 -7.24 -4.05
N GLU A 86 7.06 -7.33 -2.99
CA GLU A 86 7.08 -8.52 -2.17
C GLU A 86 6.68 -9.75 -2.94
N ILE A 87 5.74 -9.61 -3.85
CA ILE A 87 5.24 -10.76 -4.57
C ILE A 87 6.33 -11.41 -5.39
N ASN A 88 7.21 -10.59 -5.93
CA ASN A 88 8.26 -11.13 -6.79
C ASN A 88 9.36 -11.80 -6.04
N LYS A 89 9.47 -11.54 -4.74
CA LYS A 89 10.56 -12.11 -4.03
C LYS A 89 10.21 -13.36 -3.36
N SER A 90 8.99 -13.70 -3.37
CA SER A 90 8.57 -14.79 -2.53
C SER A 90 9.31 -16.04 -2.84
N LYS A 91 9.82 -16.19 -4.00
CA LYS A 91 10.37 -17.33 -4.27
C LYS A 91 11.70 -17.42 -4.02
N SER A 92 12.25 -16.69 -3.86
CA SER A 92 13.62 -16.95 -3.76
C SER A 92 14.07 -17.67 -2.59
#